data_0429fb46308d31ef20184c43335d20b7
#
_entry.id   0429fb46308d31ef20184c43335d20b7
#
_cell.length_a   1.000
_cell.length_b   1.000
_cell.length_c   1.000
_cell.angle_alpha   90.00
_cell.angle_beta   90.00
_cell.angle_gamma   90.00
#
_symmetry.space_group_name_H-M   'P 1'
#
loop_
_entity.id
_entity.type
_entity.pdbx_description
1 polymer ?
#
loop_
_entity_poly.entity_id
_entity_poly.type
_entity_poly.pdbx_seq_one_letter_code
_entity_poly.pdbx_strand_id
1 'polypeptide(L)'
;MNLRDLLSTQSVPNIEFSGISEMSRDVQAGDLFLAVGDSVGQKAHIIEAKRRGAICVLTDKSIPFGSDFSGVPVISMGDLATRRGMLASRFYSNPSGDLECVGITGTNGKTSIAYWIADLSSRIGVKTGYSGTLGWGTLGKLQPASLTTPNAVDIQKRLFHLLREGCSRTAIEVSSHSLDQGRVSDVHFDIGVFSNLTRDHLDYHKSMKAYAECKAKLFKDFDLKKAVVCVDDPFGKSIADYLGNRVLTYGLKGDVSWVATPSPYGYTVSWNTPWGDFENEFPFFCDFSISNLGAVIGVILSAGGSVKQLARELNYLKQIPGRMETISDKNQSCPCVIVDFAHTPEAVRLVLMSIRARVSGRLICVIGCGGDRDKGKREEMGKIVSELSDFVWLTSDNPRSEDPMKIIRQVASGITTGNYSVSLDRKDAIREAITSSQDQDIVMLLGKGDESTQEVNGVFLPFSDRDIAKEVVGGLI
;
A
#
# COMPACT_ATOMS: atom_id res chain seq x y z
N MET A 1 -14.98 -28.07 6.64
CA MET A 1 -16.33 -27.51 6.37
C MET A 1 -16.97 -28.31 5.24
N ASN A 2 -18.30 -28.48 5.27
CA ASN A 2 -19.01 -29.16 4.19
C ASN A 2 -19.49 -28.17 3.12
N LEU A 3 -19.48 -28.57 1.85
CA LEU A 3 -19.90 -27.72 0.73
C LEU A 3 -21.39 -27.32 0.81
N ARG A 4 -22.24 -28.21 1.32
CA ARG A 4 -23.68 -27.92 1.53
C ARG A 4 -23.88 -26.81 2.57
N ASP A 5 -23.08 -26.82 3.62
CA ASP A 5 -23.13 -25.80 4.67
C ASP A 5 -22.58 -24.46 4.14
N LEU A 6 -21.47 -24.51 3.39
CA LEU A 6 -20.91 -23.31 2.76
C LEU A 6 -21.91 -22.63 1.83
N LEU A 7 -22.60 -23.40 0.98
CA LEU A 7 -23.54 -22.87 -0.02
C LEU A 7 -24.96 -22.73 0.49
N SER A 8 -25.25 -23.22 1.71
CA SER A 8 -26.61 -23.27 2.31
C SER A 8 -27.64 -23.96 1.40
N THR A 9 -27.25 -25.10 0.77
CA THR A 9 -28.10 -25.86 -0.13
C THR A 9 -27.81 -27.35 -0.10
N GLN A 10 -28.86 -28.17 -0.27
CA GLN A 10 -28.74 -29.63 -0.39
C GLN A 10 -28.53 -30.10 -1.84
N SER A 11 -28.62 -29.19 -2.82
CA SER A 11 -28.57 -29.51 -4.26
C SER A 11 -27.16 -29.79 -4.77
N VAL A 12 -26.15 -29.71 -3.91
CA VAL A 12 -24.76 -29.98 -4.26
C VAL A 12 -24.24 -31.27 -3.60
N PRO A 13 -23.18 -31.89 -4.11
CA PRO A 13 -22.56 -33.04 -3.48
C PRO A 13 -22.17 -32.79 -2.03
N ASN A 14 -22.24 -33.85 -1.21
CA ASN A 14 -21.74 -33.78 0.17
C ASN A 14 -20.22 -33.97 0.18
N ILE A 15 -19.50 -32.87 0.10
CA ILE A 15 -18.03 -32.82 0.01
C ILE A 15 -17.49 -32.04 1.19
N GLU A 16 -16.60 -32.64 1.97
CA GLU A 16 -15.83 -31.95 3.02
C GLU A 16 -14.54 -31.42 2.44
N PHE A 17 -14.18 -30.17 2.77
CA PHE A 17 -12.94 -29.52 2.37
C PHE A 17 -12.28 -28.82 3.56
N SER A 18 -10.95 -28.67 3.50
CA SER A 18 -10.11 -28.17 4.58
C SER A 18 -9.62 -26.74 4.37
N GLY A 19 -9.66 -26.24 3.13
CA GLY A 19 -9.24 -24.90 2.75
C GLY A 19 -10.01 -24.38 1.55
N ILE A 20 -9.85 -23.08 1.25
CA ILE A 20 -10.47 -22.42 0.12
C ILE A 20 -9.42 -21.53 -0.58
N SER A 21 -9.36 -21.53 -1.91
CA SER A 21 -8.42 -20.75 -2.70
C SER A 21 -9.05 -20.23 -3.99
N GLU A 22 -8.69 -19.03 -4.44
CA GLU A 22 -9.04 -18.53 -5.79
C GLU A 22 -7.81 -18.38 -6.71
N MET A 23 -6.62 -18.77 -6.24
CA MET A 23 -5.40 -18.84 -7.05
C MET A 23 -4.97 -20.29 -7.20
N SER A 24 -4.92 -20.81 -8.43
CA SER A 24 -4.59 -22.20 -8.69
C SER A 24 -3.23 -22.62 -8.14
N ARG A 25 -2.26 -21.71 -8.18
CA ARG A 25 -0.89 -21.92 -7.65
C ARG A 25 -0.82 -22.05 -6.12
N ASP A 26 -1.83 -21.56 -5.40
CA ASP A 26 -1.86 -21.51 -3.93
C ASP A 26 -2.72 -22.64 -3.33
N VAL A 27 -3.36 -23.45 -4.19
CA VAL A 27 -4.18 -24.61 -3.80
C VAL A 27 -3.35 -25.64 -3.05
N GLN A 28 -3.90 -26.10 -1.94
CA GLN A 28 -3.40 -27.23 -1.14
C GLN A 28 -4.30 -28.45 -1.29
N ALA A 29 -3.78 -29.63 -0.94
CA ALA A 29 -4.59 -30.84 -0.94
C ALA A 29 -5.78 -30.73 0.02
N GLY A 30 -6.98 -31.03 -0.47
CA GLY A 30 -8.22 -30.92 0.27
C GLY A 30 -8.94 -29.56 0.14
N ASP A 31 -8.43 -28.64 -0.68
CA ASP A 31 -9.05 -27.32 -0.88
C ASP A 31 -10.25 -27.34 -1.82
N LEU A 32 -11.18 -26.43 -1.58
CA LEU A 32 -12.17 -25.94 -2.53
C LEU A 32 -11.53 -24.83 -3.39
N PHE A 33 -11.51 -25.00 -4.71
CA PHE A 33 -11.00 -24.00 -5.63
C PHE A 33 -12.14 -23.15 -6.22
N LEU A 34 -12.00 -21.82 -6.15
CA LEU A 34 -12.92 -20.86 -6.76
C LEU A 34 -12.33 -20.37 -8.09
N ALA A 35 -12.82 -20.90 -9.20
CA ALA A 35 -12.37 -20.55 -10.54
C ALA A 35 -13.20 -19.38 -11.09
N VAL A 36 -12.69 -18.16 -10.95
CA VAL A 36 -13.30 -16.93 -11.44
C VAL A 36 -12.42 -16.29 -12.51
N GLY A 37 -13.02 -15.75 -13.58
CA GLY A 37 -12.31 -14.94 -14.57
C GLY A 37 -12.52 -15.40 -16.02
N ASP A 38 -11.53 -15.10 -16.89
CA ASP A 38 -11.65 -15.33 -18.33
C ASP A 38 -11.67 -16.83 -18.67
N SER A 39 -12.57 -17.19 -19.61
CA SER A 39 -12.84 -18.60 -19.99
C SER A 39 -11.63 -19.33 -20.60
N VAL A 40 -10.70 -18.63 -21.24
CA VAL A 40 -9.54 -19.24 -21.91
C VAL A 40 -8.49 -19.70 -20.88
N GLY A 41 -8.21 -18.89 -19.87
CA GLY A 41 -7.26 -19.24 -18.79
C GLY A 41 -7.86 -20.15 -17.72
N GLN A 42 -9.17 -20.09 -17.51
CA GLN A 42 -9.85 -20.80 -16.42
C GLN A 42 -9.67 -22.32 -16.48
N LYS A 43 -9.71 -22.92 -17.68
CA LYS A 43 -9.49 -24.36 -17.85
C LYS A 43 -8.09 -24.79 -17.38
N ALA A 44 -7.06 -24.03 -17.72
CA ALA A 44 -5.69 -24.29 -17.28
C ALA A 44 -5.56 -24.18 -15.75
N HIS A 45 -6.19 -23.15 -15.16
CA HIS A 45 -6.21 -22.98 -13.69
C HIS A 45 -6.96 -24.09 -12.97
N ILE A 46 -8.07 -24.61 -13.53
CA ILE A 46 -8.78 -25.76 -12.95
C ILE A 46 -7.90 -27.01 -13.01
N ILE A 47 -7.21 -27.26 -14.12
CA ILE A 47 -6.29 -28.39 -14.27
C ILE A 47 -5.14 -28.29 -13.26
N GLU A 48 -4.56 -27.11 -13.09
CA GLU A 48 -3.51 -26.89 -12.11
C GLU A 48 -4.00 -27.08 -10.68
N ALA A 49 -5.14 -26.50 -10.31
CA ALA A 49 -5.75 -26.66 -8.99
C ALA A 49 -6.02 -28.12 -8.66
N LYS A 50 -6.55 -28.88 -9.63
CA LYS A 50 -6.71 -30.33 -9.50
C LYS A 50 -5.39 -31.06 -9.25
N ARG A 51 -4.35 -30.73 -10.05
CA ARG A 51 -3.01 -31.34 -9.88
C ARG A 51 -2.43 -31.08 -8.49
N ARG A 52 -2.77 -29.97 -7.89
CA ARG A 52 -2.36 -29.55 -6.52
C ARG A 52 -3.22 -30.15 -5.42
N GLY A 53 -4.31 -30.86 -5.77
CA GLY A 53 -5.15 -31.60 -4.83
C GLY A 53 -6.44 -30.90 -4.44
N ALA A 54 -6.94 -29.97 -5.26
CA ALA A 54 -8.31 -29.47 -5.10
C ALA A 54 -9.30 -30.65 -5.19
N ILE A 55 -10.23 -30.73 -4.26
CA ILE A 55 -11.22 -31.80 -4.19
C ILE A 55 -12.57 -31.42 -4.78
N CYS A 56 -12.80 -30.13 -4.99
CA CYS A 56 -13.96 -29.57 -5.65
C CYS A 56 -13.62 -28.21 -6.28
N VAL A 57 -14.31 -27.86 -7.36
CA VAL A 57 -14.16 -26.56 -8.03
C VAL A 57 -15.55 -25.90 -8.13
N LEU A 58 -15.67 -24.65 -7.70
CA LEU A 58 -16.75 -23.76 -8.09
C LEU A 58 -16.28 -22.87 -9.25
N THR A 59 -17.14 -22.64 -10.23
CA THR A 59 -16.82 -21.80 -11.39
C THR A 59 -17.97 -20.87 -11.75
N ASP A 60 -17.66 -19.67 -12.24
CA ASP A 60 -18.66 -18.69 -12.73
C ASP A 60 -19.11 -18.98 -14.18
N LYS A 61 -18.53 -19.97 -14.84
CA LYS A 61 -18.84 -20.36 -16.22
C LYS A 61 -19.66 -21.63 -16.29
N SER A 62 -20.53 -21.70 -17.29
CA SER A 62 -21.13 -22.95 -17.68
C SER A 62 -20.09 -23.82 -18.36
N ILE A 63 -19.75 -24.94 -17.73
CA ILE A 63 -18.82 -25.92 -18.31
C ILE A 63 -19.63 -26.95 -19.07
N PRO A 64 -19.34 -27.21 -20.36
CA PRO A 64 -20.03 -28.23 -21.13
C PRO A 64 -19.92 -29.61 -20.45
N PHE A 65 -21.00 -30.36 -20.43
CA PHE A 65 -21.03 -31.73 -19.97
C PHE A 65 -20.02 -32.57 -20.80
N GLY A 66 -19.11 -33.27 -20.12
CA GLY A 66 -18.05 -34.05 -20.79
C GLY A 66 -16.69 -33.37 -20.90
N SER A 67 -16.51 -32.15 -20.35
CA SER A 67 -15.18 -31.59 -20.15
C SER A 67 -14.38 -32.50 -19.23
N ASP A 68 -13.19 -32.98 -19.69
CA ASP A 68 -12.37 -33.97 -18.97
C ASP A 68 -11.68 -33.35 -17.74
N PHE A 69 -12.45 -33.11 -16.69
CA PHE A 69 -11.97 -32.85 -15.35
C PHE A 69 -12.07 -34.11 -14.48
N SER A 70 -11.82 -35.30 -15.07
CA SER A 70 -12.01 -36.60 -14.45
C SER A 70 -11.54 -36.67 -12.99
N GLY A 71 -12.47 -37.02 -12.10
CA GLY A 71 -12.22 -37.26 -10.68
C GLY A 71 -12.39 -36.08 -9.73
N VAL A 72 -12.59 -34.82 -10.20
CA VAL A 72 -12.89 -33.66 -9.33
C VAL A 72 -14.22 -33.03 -9.73
N PRO A 73 -15.21 -32.94 -8.84
CA PRO A 73 -16.49 -32.26 -9.11
C PRO A 73 -16.26 -30.79 -9.45
N VAL A 74 -16.84 -30.37 -10.58
CA VAL A 74 -16.87 -28.96 -11.00
C VAL A 74 -18.30 -28.50 -11.02
N ILE A 75 -18.63 -27.46 -10.24
CA ILE A 75 -19.97 -26.96 -10.03
C ILE A 75 -20.04 -25.54 -10.54
N SER A 76 -20.98 -25.28 -11.46
CA SER A 76 -21.23 -23.96 -12.01
C SER A 76 -22.10 -23.14 -11.05
N MET A 77 -21.65 -21.87 -10.80
CA MET A 77 -22.28 -20.90 -9.95
C MET A 77 -22.16 -19.52 -10.60
N GLY A 78 -23.17 -19.10 -11.38
CA GLY A 78 -23.09 -17.92 -12.26
C GLY A 78 -22.75 -16.60 -11.55
N ASP A 79 -23.00 -16.48 -10.25
CA ASP A 79 -22.73 -15.31 -9.41
C ASP A 79 -21.45 -15.48 -8.53
N LEU A 80 -20.62 -16.49 -8.81
CA LEU A 80 -19.41 -16.79 -8.02
C LEU A 80 -18.46 -15.59 -7.89
N ALA A 81 -18.29 -14.83 -8.96
CA ALA A 81 -17.38 -13.67 -8.98
C ALA A 81 -17.76 -12.61 -7.92
N THR A 82 -19.05 -12.43 -7.64
CA THR A 82 -19.54 -11.49 -6.63
C THR A 82 -19.66 -12.12 -5.24
N ARG A 83 -19.73 -13.44 -5.14
CA ARG A 83 -19.95 -14.16 -3.88
C ARG A 83 -18.67 -14.78 -3.27
N ARG A 84 -17.56 -14.75 -3.98
CA ARG A 84 -16.30 -15.38 -3.52
C ARG A 84 -15.82 -14.90 -2.16
N GLY A 85 -15.94 -13.59 -1.88
CA GLY A 85 -15.60 -13.00 -0.59
C GLY A 85 -16.53 -13.47 0.52
N MET A 86 -17.85 -13.50 0.27
CA MET A 86 -18.83 -14.03 1.21
C MET A 86 -18.60 -15.51 1.52
N LEU A 87 -18.27 -16.32 0.51
CA LEU A 87 -17.98 -17.74 0.72
C LEU A 87 -16.72 -17.92 1.58
N ALA A 88 -15.66 -17.13 1.30
CA ALA A 88 -14.46 -17.13 2.11
C ALA A 88 -14.71 -16.62 3.53
N SER A 89 -15.47 -15.53 3.70
CA SER A 89 -15.87 -15.01 5.00
C SER A 89 -16.59 -16.08 5.82
N ARG A 90 -17.56 -16.79 5.22
CA ARG A 90 -18.29 -17.91 5.87
C ARG A 90 -17.35 -19.05 6.23
N PHE A 91 -16.41 -19.43 5.34
CA PHE A 91 -15.43 -20.49 5.60
C PHE A 91 -14.55 -20.15 6.80
N TYR A 92 -14.10 -18.90 6.92
CA TYR A 92 -13.26 -18.40 7.99
C TYR A 92 -14.05 -17.85 9.19
N SER A 93 -15.38 -18.13 9.28
CA SER A 93 -16.25 -17.74 10.42
C SER A 93 -16.37 -16.24 10.61
N ASN A 94 -16.47 -15.49 9.51
CA ASN A 94 -16.66 -14.02 9.49
C ASN A 94 -15.67 -13.23 10.35
N PRO A 95 -14.36 -13.35 10.09
CA PRO A 95 -13.32 -12.82 10.96
C PRO A 95 -13.34 -11.29 11.12
N SER A 96 -13.85 -10.54 10.14
CA SER A 96 -14.00 -9.09 10.23
C SER A 96 -15.11 -8.64 11.18
N GLY A 97 -16.01 -9.53 11.60
CA GLY A 97 -17.03 -9.25 12.61
C GLY A 97 -16.48 -9.19 14.03
N ASP A 98 -15.35 -9.86 14.27
CA ASP A 98 -14.68 -9.94 15.58
C ASP A 98 -13.40 -9.08 15.66
N LEU A 99 -13.02 -8.42 14.56
CA LEU A 99 -11.90 -7.48 14.46
C LEU A 99 -12.41 -6.07 14.20
N GLU A 100 -11.86 -5.08 14.89
CA GLU A 100 -12.05 -3.69 14.48
C GLU A 100 -11.23 -3.41 13.21
N CYS A 101 -11.88 -3.40 12.05
CA CYS A 101 -11.22 -3.23 10.76
C CYS A 101 -11.16 -1.76 10.35
N VAL A 102 -9.92 -1.25 10.16
CA VAL A 102 -9.67 0.09 9.64
C VAL A 102 -9.25 -0.02 8.17
N GLY A 103 -10.07 0.49 7.26
CA GLY A 103 -9.78 0.54 5.83
C GLY A 103 -9.17 1.88 5.42
N ILE A 104 -7.98 1.88 4.83
CA ILE A 104 -7.27 3.10 4.45
C ILE A 104 -7.20 3.21 2.92
N THR A 105 -7.79 4.26 2.35
CA THR A 105 -7.71 4.56 0.91
C THR A 105 -7.17 5.97 0.65
N GLY A 106 -6.76 6.20 -0.59
CA GLY A 106 -6.18 7.44 -1.08
C GLY A 106 -5.15 7.15 -2.17
N THR A 107 -4.58 8.16 -2.81
CA THR A 107 -3.48 7.96 -3.76
C THR A 107 -2.19 7.66 -3.00
N ASN A 108 -1.79 8.56 -2.12
CA ASN A 108 -0.57 8.47 -1.31
C ASN A 108 -0.91 8.33 0.18
N GLY A 109 0.05 7.87 0.99
CA GLY A 109 -0.06 7.81 2.46
C GLY A 109 -0.68 6.53 3.03
N LYS A 110 -1.33 5.67 2.24
CA LYS A 110 -1.98 4.43 2.72
C LYS A 110 -1.08 3.57 3.61
N THR A 111 0.10 3.24 3.11
CA THR A 111 1.08 2.40 3.80
C THR A 111 1.52 3.04 5.12
N SER A 112 1.83 4.33 5.10
CA SER A 112 2.30 5.06 6.28
C SER A 112 1.22 5.13 7.35
N ILE A 113 -0.01 5.47 6.97
CA ILE A 113 -1.16 5.52 7.87
C ILE A 113 -1.44 4.14 8.47
N ALA A 114 -1.55 3.10 7.62
CA ALA A 114 -1.84 1.73 8.07
C ALA A 114 -0.75 1.20 9.02
N TYR A 115 0.53 1.42 8.67
CA TYR A 115 1.66 0.99 9.47
C TYR A 115 1.68 1.67 10.85
N TRP A 116 1.51 3.00 10.89
CA TRP A 116 1.52 3.74 12.16
C TRP A 116 0.27 3.48 13.01
N ILE A 117 -0.90 3.22 12.40
CA ILE A 117 -2.06 2.71 13.15
C ILE A 117 -1.70 1.40 13.83
N ALA A 118 -1.08 0.45 13.12
CA ALA A 118 -0.70 -0.83 13.67
C ALA A 118 0.37 -0.71 14.77
N ASP A 119 1.39 0.13 14.57
CA ASP A 119 2.47 0.36 15.55
C ASP A 119 1.93 1.05 16.82
N LEU A 120 1.33 2.23 16.67
CA LEU A 120 0.89 3.03 17.81
C LEU A 120 -0.26 2.37 18.59
N SER A 121 -1.24 1.78 17.89
CA SER A 121 -2.31 1.04 18.56
C SER A 121 -1.76 -0.11 19.41
N SER A 122 -0.80 -0.86 18.87
CA SER A 122 -0.18 -1.97 19.60
C SER A 122 0.59 -1.48 20.83
N ARG A 123 1.29 -0.35 20.74
CA ARG A 123 2.02 0.25 21.87
C ARG A 123 1.11 0.77 22.99
N ILE A 124 -0.08 1.25 22.64
CA ILE A 124 -1.07 1.69 23.63
C ILE A 124 -1.96 0.55 24.14
N GLY A 125 -1.62 -0.71 23.84
CA GLY A 125 -2.26 -1.90 24.36
C GLY A 125 -3.35 -2.54 23.50
N VAL A 126 -3.59 -2.02 22.27
CA VAL A 126 -4.54 -2.61 21.31
C VAL A 126 -3.75 -3.39 20.27
N LYS A 127 -3.60 -4.70 20.45
CA LYS A 127 -2.84 -5.54 19.50
C LYS A 127 -3.44 -5.45 18.10
N THR A 128 -2.69 -4.89 17.16
CA THR A 128 -3.18 -4.52 15.84
C THR A 128 -2.39 -5.22 14.74
N GLY A 129 -3.10 -5.84 13.82
CA GLY A 129 -2.55 -6.41 12.60
C GLY A 129 -2.42 -5.36 11.50
N TYR A 130 -1.53 -5.62 10.56
CA TYR A 130 -1.33 -4.83 9.35
C TYR A 130 -1.56 -5.71 8.12
N SER A 131 -2.20 -5.19 7.07
CA SER A 131 -2.29 -5.82 5.75
C SER A 131 -2.15 -4.76 4.66
N GLY A 132 -1.05 -4.80 3.93
CA GLY A 132 -0.75 -3.78 2.91
C GLY A 132 0.47 -4.11 2.07
N THR A 133 1.08 -3.06 1.52
CA THR A 133 2.22 -3.14 0.59
C THR A 133 3.44 -3.80 1.23
N LEU A 134 3.73 -3.51 2.50
CA LEU A 134 4.89 -4.07 3.22
C LEU A 134 4.71 -5.53 3.63
N GLY A 135 3.53 -6.12 3.40
CA GLY A 135 3.21 -7.47 3.83
C GLY A 135 1.92 -7.54 4.64
N TRP A 136 1.76 -8.59 5.45
CA TRP A 136 0.63 -8.77 6.34
C TRP A 136 1.02 -9.54 7.61
N GLY A 137 0.38 -9.25 8.71
CA GLY A 137 0.69 -9.86 10.01
C GLY A 137 0.80 -8.82 11.11
N THR A 138 1.39 -9.18 12.25
CA THR A 138 1.80 -8.23 13.28
C THR A 138 3.15 -7.61 12.92
N LEU A 139 3.36 -6.32 13.23
CA LEU A 139 4.62 -5.65 12.92
C LEU A 139 5.80 -6.36 13.59
N GLY A 140 6.90 -6.52 12.84
CA GLY A 140 8.07 -7.32 13.23
C GLY A 140 8.00 -8.80 12.80
N LYS A 141 6.82 -9.28 12.32
CA LYS A 141 6.61 -10.65 11.82
C LYS A 141 5.75 -10.66 10.55
N LEU A 142 5.93 -9.67 9.69
CA LEU A 142 5.15 -9.57 8.46
C LEU A 142 5.50 -10.71 7.49
N GLN A 143 4.45 -11.32 6.95
CA GLN A 143 4.53 -12.25 5.82
C GLN A 143 4.55 -11.45 4.51
N PRO A 144 5.25 -11.90 3.47
CA PRO A 144 5.26 -11.23 2.17
C PRO A 144 3.85 -11.09 1.56
N ALA A 145 3.61 -10.02 0.82
CA ALA A 145 2.40 -9.80 0.05
C ALA A 145 2.73 -9.47 -1.41
N SER A 146 2.03 -10.09 -2.34
CA SER A 146 2.17 -9.80 -3.78
C SER A 146 1.36 -8.60 -4.26
N LEU A 147 0.38 -8.18 -3.48
CA LEU A 147 -0.53 -7.08 -3.77
C LEU A 147 -0.75 -6.23 -2.51
N THR A 148 -0.87 -4.93 -2.69
CA THR A 148 -1.24 -3.98 -1.61
C THR A 148 -2.51 -4.42 -0.90
N THR A 149 -3.55 -4.78 -1.65
CA THR A 149 -4.79 -5.40 -1.13
C THR A 149 -4.94 -6.75 -1.79
N PRO A 150 -5.00 -7.85 -1.04
CA PRO A 150 -5.08 -9.20 -1.60
C PRO A 150 -6.43 -9.45 -2.32
N ASN A 151 -6.57 -10.64 -2.89
CA ASN A 151 -7.84 -11.11 -3.44
C ASN A 151 -8.89 -11.37 -2.32
N ALA A 152 -10.12 -11.67 -2.73
CA ALA A 152 -11.25 -11.76 -1.80
C ALA A 152 -11.17 -12.97 -0.83
N VAL A 153 -10.53 -14.04 -1.23
CA VAL A 153 -10.30 -15.20 -0.36
C VAL A 153 -9.16 -14.92 0.62
N ASP A 154 -8.04 -14.40 0.10
CA ASP A 154 -6.85 -14.17 0.91
C ASP A 154 -7.07 -13.08 1.96
N ILE A 155 -7.90 -12.05 1.72
CA ILE A 155 -8.19 -11.06 2.75
C ILE A 155 -8.89 -11.70 3.95
N GLN A 156 -9.87 -12.57 3.73
CA GLN A 156 -10.57 -13.28 4.80
C GLN A 156 -9.65 -14.23 5.56
N LYS A 157 -8.77 -14.93 4.82
CA LYS A 157 -7.72 -15.78 5.42
C LYS A 157 -6.79 -14.98 6.33
N ARG A 158 -6.31 -13.82 5.87
CA ARG A 158 -5.43 -12.95 6.67
C ARG A 158 -6.12 -12.45 7.94
N LEU A 159 -7.37 -11.99 7.83
CA LEU A 159 -8.16 -11.55 8.98
C LEU A 159 -8.35 -12.67 10.01
N PHE A 160 -8.67 -13.88 9.54
CA PHE A 160 -8.77 -15.04 10.41
C PHE A 160 -7.46 -15.35 11.14
N HIS A 161 -6.32 -15.29 10.46
CA HIS A 161 -5.01 -15.48 11.08
C HIS A 161 -4.70 -14.40 12.13
N LEU A 162 -4.95 -13.13 11.82
CA LEU A 162 -4.75 -12.03 12.75
C LEU A 162 -5.61 -12.18 14.01
N LEU A 163 -6.88 -12.57 13.84
CA LEU A 163 -7.79 -12.87 14.96
C LEU A 163 -7.23 -14.00 15.82
N ARG A 164 -6.77 -15.10 15.18
CA ARG A 164 -6.15 -16.24 15.87
C ARG A 164 -4.85 -15.88 16.58
N GLU A 165 -4.11 -14.90 16.08
CA GLU A 165 -2.93 -14.34 16.77
C GLU A 165 -3.30 -13.41 17.94
N GLY A 166 -4.59 -13.18 18.19
CA GLY A 166 -5.09 -12.35 19.28
C GLY A 166 -5.06 -10.85 18.96
N CYS A 167 -5.06 -10.47 17.68
CA CYS A 167 -5.33 -9.08 17.30
C CYS A 167 -6.79 -8.74 17.59
N SER A 168 -7.04 -7.52 18.07
CA SER A 168 -8.38 -6.96 18.24
C SER A 168 -8.70 -5.88 17.18
N ARG A 169 -7.66 -5.38 16.49
CA ARG A 169 -7.77 -4.41 15.40
C ARG A 169 -6.91 -4.84 14.22
N THR A 170 -7.27 -4.39 13.02
CA THR A 170 -6.43 -4.50 11.84
C THR A 170 -6.49 -3.24 10.99
N ALA A 171 -5.32 -2.79 10.48
CA ALA A 171 -5.19 -1.70 9.53
C ALA A 171 -4.94 -2.27 8.14
N ILE A 172 -5.84 -1.97 7.19
CA ILE A 172 -5.87 -2.57 5.85
C ILE A 172 -5.72 -1.48 4.80
N GLU A 173 -4.69 -1.59 3.96
CA GLU A 173 -4.60 -0.74 2.78
C GLU A 173 -5.65 -1.18 1.75
N VAL A 174 -6.56 -0.26 1.40
CA VAL A 174 -7.65 -0.49 0.45
C VAL A 174 -7.37 0.29 -0.84
N SER A 175 -6.86 -0.42 -1.85
CA SER A 175 -6.57 0.17 -3.15
C SER A 175 -7.84 0.41 -3.96
N SER A 176 -7.81 1.37 -4.91
CA SER A 176 -8.92 1.58 -5.83
C SER A 176 -9.25 0.33 -6.66
N HIS A 177 -8.22 -0.42 -7.08
CA HIS A 177 -8.42 -1.70 -7.77
C HIS A 177 -9.17 -2.70 -6.91
N SER A 178 -8.88 -2.79 -5.61
CA SER A 178 -9.59 -3.73 -4.72
C SER A 178 -11.05 -3.38 -4.53
N LEU A 179 -11.37 -2.08 -4.45
CA LEU A 179 -12.75 -1.57 -4.39
C LEU A 179 -13.51 -1.84 -5.69
N ASP A 180 -12.85 -1.61 -6.84
CA ASP A 180 -13.45 -1.83 -8.14
C ASP A 180 -13.70 -3.32 -8.44
N GLN A 181 -12.76 -4.16 -8.07
CA GLN A 181 -12.81 -5.61 -8.31
C GLN A 181 -13.56 -6.39 -7.20
N GLY A 182 -14.15 -5.70 -6.23
CA GLY A 182 -14.89 -6.33 -5.14
C GLY A 182 -14.06 -7.22 -4.22
N ARG A 183 -12.74 -6.99 -4.12
CA ARG A 183 -11.86 -7.85 -3.30
C ARG A 183 -12.11 -7.71 -1.80
N VAL A 184 -12.68 -6.59 -1.37
CA VAL A 184 -12.97 -6.28 0.03
C VAL A 184 -14.46 -6.13 0.33
N SER A 185 -15.35 -6.46 -0.62
CA SER A 185 -16.80 -6.25 -0.48
C SER A 185 -17.41 -6.95 0.73
N ASP A 186 -16.82 -8.06 1.16
CA ASP A 186 -17.30 -8.88 2.28
C ASP A 186 -16.41 -8.72 3.54
N VAL A 187 -15.67 -7.62 3.62
CA VAL A 187 -14.97 -7.18 4.84
C VAL A 187 -15.88 -6.18 5.57
N HIS A 188 -16.14 -6.41 6.84
CA HIS A 188 -16.81 -5.42 7.68
C HIS A 188 -15.77 -4.40 8.14
N PHE A 189 -15.82 -3.17 7.61
CA PHE A 189 -14.97 -2.07 8.05
C PHE A 189 -15.71 -1.25 9.11
N ASP A 190 -15.05 -1.01 10.24
CA ASP A 190 -15.56 -0.13 11.31
C ASP A 190 -15.17 1.33 11.02
N ILE A 191 -13.95 1.54 10.54
CA ILE A 191 -13.40 2.88 10.28
C ILE A 191 -12.87 2.95 8.85
N GLY A 192 -13.32 3.95 8.09
CA GLY A 192 -12.78 4.29 6.77
C GLY A 192 -11.87 5.51 6.87
N VAL A 193 -10.68 5.44 6.26
CA VAL A 193 -9.73 6.56 6.22
C VAL A 193 -9.51 7.00 4.77
N PHE A 194 -9.60 8.30 4.50
CA PHE A 194 -9.25 8.92 3.22
C PHE A 194 -8.09 9.87 3.38
N SER A 195 -7.00 9.67 2.62
CA SER A 195 -5.81 10.53 2.69
C SER A 195 -5.81 11.65 1.65
N ASN A 196 -5.81 11.31 0.36
CA ASN A 196 -5.76 12.28 -0.74
C ASN A 196 -6.14 11.65 -2.07
N LEU A 197 -6.38 12.51 -3.08
CA LEU A 197 -6.63 12.11 -4.47
C LEU A 197 -5.74 12.92 -5.40
N THR A 198 -4.71 12.30 -5.97
CA THR A 198 -3.84 12.88 -6.99
C THR A 198 -3.78 11.96 -8.21
N ARG A 199 -3.16 12.40 -9.31
CA ARG A 199 -3.09 11.62 -10.55
C ARG A 199 -2.29 10.33 -10.36
N ASP A 200 -2.97 9.19 -10.53
CA ASP A 200 -2.36 7.86 -10.62
C ASP A 200 -3.36 6.87 -11.25
N HIS A 201 -2.88 5.70 -11.68
CA HIS A 201 -3.69 4.58 -12.18
C HIS A 201 -4.70 4.92 -13.29
N LEU A 202 -4.42 5.94 -14.14
CA LEU A 202 -5.29 6.30 -15.26
C LEU A 202 -5.23 5.30 -16.42
N ASP A 203 -4.20 4.45 -16.46
CA ASP A 203 -4.12 3.27 -17.31
C ASP A 203 -5.31 2.31 -17.05
N TYR A 204 -5.71 2.16 -15.80
CA TYR A 204 -6.84 1.34 -15.35
C TYR A 204 -8.17 2.12 -15.34
N HIS A 205 -8.25 3.21 -14.57
CA HIS A 205 -9.49 3.95 -14.31
C HIS A 205 -9.92 4.89 -15.44
N LYS A 206 -9.07 5.15 -16.43
CA LYS A 206 -9.30 6.01 -17.62
C LYS A 206 -9.51 7.50 -17.33
N SER A 207 -10.03 7.88 -16.16
CA SER A 207 -10.25 9.28 -15.78
C SER A 207 -10.10 9.50 -14.27
N MET A 208 -9.75 10.73 -13.87
CA MET A 208 -9.72 11.13 -12.46
C MET A 208 -11.09 11.00 -11.78
N LYS A 209 -12.17 11.24 -12.52
CA LYS A 209 -13.54 11.09 -12.01
C LYS A 209 -13.84 9.63 -11.62
N ALA A 210 -13.58 8.68 -12.52
CA ALA A 210 -13.77 7.26 -12.24
C ALA A 210 -12.87 6.76 -11.10
N TYR A 211 -11.63 7.27 -11.03
CA TYR A 211 -10.70 6.96 -9.95
C TYR A 211 -11.20 7.47 -8.59
N ALA A 212 -11.71 8.70 -8.54
CA ALA A 212 -12.34 9.30 -7.36
C ALA A 212 -13.58 8.51 -6.91
N GLU A 213 -14.50 8.24 -7.85
CA GLU A 213 -15.73 7.48 -7.58
C GLU A 213 -15.42 6.09 -7.03
N CYS A 214 -14.38 5.44 -7.55
CA CYS A 214 -13.94 4.14 -7.07
C CYS A 214 -13.47 4.20 -5.60
N LYS A 215 -12.65 5.20 -5.23
CA LYS A 215 -12.25 5.37 -3.82
C LYS A 215 -13.41 5.73 -2.90
N ALA A 216 -14.39 6.50 -3.41
CA ALA A 216 -15.58 6.86 -2.65
C ALA A 216 -16.42 5.64 -2.24
N LYS A 217 -16.31 4.50 -2.93
CA LYS A 217 -17.00 3.25 -2.57
C LYS A 217 -16.77 2.86 -1.11
N LEU A 218 -15.56 3.05 -0.56
CA LEU A 218 -15.27 2.75 0.84
C LEU A 218 -16.20 3.50 1.81
N PHE A 219 -16.66 4.69 1.44
CA PHE A 219 -17.50 5.56 2.26
C PHE A 219 -19.00 5.51 1.91
N LYS A 220 -19.32 4.95 0.75
CA LYS A 220 -20.69 4.89 0.24
C LYS A 220 -21.30 3.49 0.33
N ASP A 221 -20.48 2.45 0.10
CA ASP A 221 -20.95 1.08 -0.08
C ASP A 221 -20.74 0.24 1.20
N PHE A 222 -20.00 0.75 2.20
CA PHE A 222 -19.73 0.07 3.47
C PHE A 222 -20.42 0.79 4.64
N ASP A 223 -20.92 0.00 5.59
CA ASP A 223 -21.55 0.52 6.81
C ASP A 223 -20.49 0.86 7.87
N LEU A 224 -19.81 1.99 7.67
CA LEU A 224 -18.75 2.46 8.57
C LEU A 224 -19.37 3.04 9.86
N LYS A 225 -18.82 2.65 11.00
CA LYS A 225 -19.12 3.31 12.30
C LYS A 225 -18.58 4.74 12.31
N LYS A 226 -17.41 4.96 11.70
CA LYS A 226 -16.74 6.27 11.60
C LYS A 226 -15.94 6.40 10.31
N ALA A 227 -15.74 7.63 9.87
CA ALA A 227 -14.81 7.97 8.81
C ALA A 227 -13.81 9.02 9.31
N VAL A 228 -12.55 8.92 8.87
CA VAL A 228 -11.47 9.89 9.16
C VAL A 228 -10.97 10.42 7.81
N VAL A 229 -11.24 11.70 7.52
CA VAL A 229 -11.12 12.23 6.15
C VAL A 229 -10.26 13.48 6.12
N CYS A 230 -9.27 13.51 5.21
CA CYS A 230 -8.45 14.70 4.96
C CYS A 230 -9.26 15.78 4.26
N VAL A 231 -9.42 16.96 4.88
CA VAL A 231 -10.16 18.09 4.30
C VAL A 231 -9.27 19.14 3.64
N ASP A 232 -7.95 18.95 3.67
CA ASP A 232 -7.02 19.73 2.84
C ASP A 232 -7.10 19.28 1.37
N ASP A 233 -7.58 18.05 1.11
CA ASP A 233 -7.87 17.53 -0.22
C ASP A 233 -9.30 17.88 -0.63
N PRO A 234 -9.52 18.50 -1.82
CA PRO A 234 -10.85 18.92 -2.27
C PRO A 234 -11.84 17.73 -2.39
N PHE A 235 -11.37 16.55 -2.78
CA PHE A 235 -12.23 15.37 -2.87
C PHE A 235 -12.54 14.82 -1.48
N GLY A 236 -11.58 14.85 -0.55
CA GLY A 236 -11.81 14.52 0.85
C GLY A 236 -12.85 15.43 1.47
N LYS A 237 -12.83 16.73 1.19
CA LYS A 237 -13.88 17.65 1.62
C LYS A 237 -15.26 17.22 1.09
N SER A 238 -15.36 16.82 -0.17
CA SER A 238 -16.63 16.33 -0.73
C SER A 238 -17.12 15.03 -0.07
N ILE A 239 -16.21 14.13 0.34
CA ILE A 239 -16.55 12.94 1.13
C ILE A 239 -17.07 13.35 2.52
N ALA A 240 -16.41 14.30 3.17
CA ALA A 240 -16.83 14.80 4.48
C ALA A 240 -18.22 15.45 4.41
N ASP A 241 -18.49 16.27 3.41
CA ASP A 241 -19.81 16.89 3.18
C ASP A 241 -20.91 15.84 2.96
N TYR A 242 -20.60 14.75 2.25
CA TYR A 242 -21.54 13.63 2.03
C TYR A 242 -21.85 12.86 3.33
N LEU A 243 -20.85 12.65 4.19
CA LEU A 243 -21.00 11.84 5.41
C LEU A 243 -21.64 12.61 6.57
N GLY A 244 -21.53 13.94 6.57
CA GLY A 244 -22.09 14.81 7.62
C GLY A 244 -21.52 14.47 9.01
N ASN A 245 -22.37 14.24 9.99
CA ASN A 245 -21.98 14.02 11.38
C ASN A 245 -21.25 12.68 11.66
N ARG A 246 -21.09 11.81 10.66
CA ARG A 246 -20.39 10.52 10.79
C ARG A 246 -18.90 10.61 10.49
N VAL A 247 -18.38 11.80 10.18
CA VAL A 247 -16.99 12.01 9.82
C VAL A 247 -16.25 12.76 10.92
N LEU A 248 -15.01 12.34 11.16
CA LEU A 248 -13.96 13.11 11.82
C LEU A 248 -13.05 13.64 10.72
N THR A 249 -12.89 14.94 10.66
CA THR A 249 -12.03 15.57 9.67
C THR A 249 -10.62 15.74 10.21
N TYR A 250 -9.62 15.67 9.34
CA TYR A 250 -8.25 16.06 9.67
C TYR A 250 -7.64 16.90 8.55
N GLY A 251 -6.66 17.72 8.92
CA GLY A 251 -6.01 18.68 8.05
C GLY A 251 -5.76 19.99 8.77
N LEU A 252 -5.20 20.99 8.09
CA LEU A 252 -4.89 22.31 8.70
C LEU A 252 -6.12 23.01 9.28
N LYS A 253 -7.32 22.67 8.80
CA LYS A 253 -8.62 23.21 9.26
C LYS A 253 -9.61 22.10 9.66
N GLY A 254 -9.10 20.89 9.92
CA GLY A 254 -9.90 19.76 10.37
C GLY A 254 -10.14 19.74 11.88
N ASP A 255 -10.97 18.81 12.33
CA ASP A 255 -11.17 18.53 13.77
C ASP A 255 -9.87 18.08 14.45
N VAL A 256 -9.04 17.30 13.73
CA VAL A 256 -7.65 17.02 14.10
C VAL A 256 -6.77 17.92 13.23
N SER A 257 -6.21 18.95 13.83
CA SER A 257 -5.35 19.92 13.15
C SER A 257 -4.03 20.11 13.90
N TRP A 258 -3.07 20.79 13.27
CA TRP A 258 -1.73 20.95 13.83
C TRP A 258 -1.04 22.23 13.39
N VAL A 259 -0.08 22.66 14.20
CA VAL A 259 0.95 23.60 13.83
C VAL A 259 2.29 22.90 13.93
N ALA A 260 3.06 22.89 12.84
CA ALA A 260 4.37 22.26 12.78
C ALA A 260 5.45 23.34 12.70
N THR A 261 6.37 23.35 13.64
CA THR A 261 7.51 24.26 13.68
C THR A 261 8.79 23.47 13.39
N PRO A 262 9.61 23.86 12.40
CA PRO A 262 10.88 23.18 12.12
C PRO A 262 11.78 23.14 13.36
N SER A 263 12.37 21.98 13.64
CA SER A 263 13.37 21.76 14.67
C SER A 263 14.67 21.21 14.04
N PRO A 264 15.81 21.21 14.75
CA PRO A 264 17.07 20.68 14.22
C PRO A 264 16.99 19.21 13.76
N TYR A 265 16.09 18.43 14.35
CA TYR A 265 15.96 17.00 14.10
C TYR A 265 14.64 16.59 13.44
N GLY A 266 13.83 17.55 13.00
CA GLY A 266 12.51 17.29 12.41
C GLY A 266 11.54 18.46 12.61
N TYR A 267 10.47 18.21 13.34
CA TYR A 267 9.46 19.20 13.69
C TYR A 267 9.03 19.05 15.14
N THR A 268 8.76 20.19 15.80
CA THR A 268 7.88 20.24 16.97
C THR A 268 6.46 20.43 16.45
N VAL A 269 5.55 19.50 16.79
CA VAL A 269 4.17 19.51 16.29
C VAL A 269 3.20 19.69 17.43
N SER A 270 2.48 20.80 17.44
CA SER A 270 1.38 21.07 18.39
C SER A 270 0.06 20.63 17.74
N TRP A 271 -0.60 19.65 18.33
CA TRP A 271 -1.86 19.06 17.86
C TRP A 271 -3.05 19.65 18.60
N ASN A 272 -4.10 20.01 17.84
CA ASN A 272 -5.41 20.34 18.36
C ASN A 272 -6.39 19.24 17.99
N THR A 273 -7.09 18.68 18.99
CA THR A 273 -8.02 17.56 18.78
C THR A 273 -9.28 17.71 19.64
N PRO A 274 -10.42 17.13 19.27
CA PRO A 274 -11.63 17.11 20.07
C PRO A 274 -11.49 16.48 21.46
N TRP A 275 -10.40 15.74 21.70
CA TRP A 275 -10.14 15.04 22.97
C TRP A 275 -9.08 15.73 23.83
N GLY A 276 -8.54 16.86 23.39
CA GLY A 276 -7.51 17.65 24.05
C GLY A 276 -6.28 17.86 23.18
N ASP A 277 -5.53 18.89 23.53
CA ASP A 277 -4.35 19.32 22.82
C ASP A 277 -3.10 18.68 23.42
N PHE A 278 -2.08 18.48 22.57
CA PHE A 278 -0.78 17.99 22.99
C PHE A 278 0.31 18.36 21.99
N GLU A 279 1.56 18.19 22.41
CA GLU A 279 2.73 18.46 21.60
C GLU A 279 3.67 17.26 21.58
N ASN A 280 4.36 17.05 20.48
CA ASN A 280 5.42 16.05 20.37
C ASN A 280 6.53 16.50 19.42
N GLU A 281 7.72 15.93 19.61
CA GLU A 281 8.80 16.00 18.63
C GLU A 281 8.57 14.95 17.55
N PHE A 282 8.65 15.36 16.28
CA PHE A 282 8.51 14.50 15.12
C PHE A 282 9.85 14.39 14.39
N PRO A 283 10.53 13.24 14.44
CA PRO A 283 11.93 13.08 14.01
C PRO A 283 12.09 12.89 12.49
N PHE A 284 11.11 13.27 11.68
CA PHE A 284 11.14 13.13 10.22
C PHE A 284 10.97 14.49 9.53
N PHE A 285 11.46 14.58 8.29
CA PHE A 285 11.59 15.84 7.58
C PHE A 285 10.50 16.07 6.52
N CYS A 286 9.28 15.56 6.69
CA CYS A 286 8.25 15.64 5.67
C CYS A 286 6.90 16.10 6.21
N ASP A 287 6.38 17.20 5.69
CA ASP A 287 5.07 17.75 6.06
C ASP A 287 3.92 16.79 5.79
N PHE A 288 3.97 16.05 4.68
CA PHE A 288 2.94 15.06 4.36
C PHE A 288 2.91 13.89 5.37
N SER A 289 4.02 13.61 6.04
CA SER A 289 4.05 12.61 7.12
C SER A 289 3.31 13.09 8.36
N ILE A 290 3.34 14.40 8.64
CA ILE A 290 2.54 15.00 9.72
C ILE A 290 1.04 14.89 9.38
N SER A 291 0.67 15.16 8.13
CA SER A 291 -0.72 14.96 7.68
C SER A 291 -1.16 13.49 7.83
N ASN A 292 -0.31 12.53 7.46
CA ASN A 292 -0.60 11.11 7.67
C ASN A 292 -0.78 10.77 9.16
N LEU A 293 0.01 11.39 10.05
CA LEU A 293 -0.17 11.25 11.51
C LEU A 293 -1.48 11.85 11.99
N GLY A 294 -1.95 12.94 11.39
CA GLY A 294 -3.29 13.48 11.67
C GLY A 294 -4.39 12.44 11.48
N ALA A 295 -4.31 11.64 10.40
CA ALA A 295 -5.23 10.51 10.19
C ALA A 295 -5.08 9.44 11.28
N VAL A 296 -3.85 9.09 11.64
CA VAL A 296 -3.57 8.06 12.67
C VAL A 296 -4.10 8.48 14.03
N ILE A 297 -3.85 9.74 14.42
CA ILE A 297 -4.37 10.34 15.66
C ILE A 297 -5.89 10.29 15.65
N GLY A 298 -6.52 10.71 14.54
CA GLY A 298 -7.97 10.66 14.37
C GLY A 298 -8.54 9.26 14.56
N VAL A 299 -7.94 8.23 13.95
CA VAL A 299 -8.35 6.83 14.12
C VAL A 299 -8.22 6.38 15.57
N ILE A 300 -7.05 6.56 16.18
CA ILE A 300 -6.77 6.04 17.53
C ILE A 300 -7.66 6.71 18.58
N LEU A 301 -7.78 8.04 18.55
CA LEU A 301 -8.57 8.77 19.52
C LEU A 301 -10.07 8.56 19.35
N SER A 302 -10.55 8.50 18.09
CA SER A 302 -11.97 8.21 17.82
C SER A 302 -12.38 6.79 18.24
N ALA A 303 -11.43 5.86 18.27
CA ALA A 303 -11.63 4.49 18.77
C ALA A 303 -11.45 4.36 20.30
N GLY A 304 -11.40 5.48 21.03
CA GLY A 304 -11.31 5.50 22.50
C GLY A 304 -9.89 5.46 23.06
N GLY A 305 -8.86 5.70 22.24
CA GLY A 305 -7.48 5.80 22.71
C GLY A 305 -7.25 6.98 23.64
N SER A 306 -6.29 6.87 24.54
CA SER A 306 -5.91 7.93 25.46
C SER A 306 -4.96 8.95 24.81
N VAL A 307 -5.33 10.24 24.82
CA VAL A 307 -4.47 11.33 24.36
C VAL A 307 -3.09 11.29 25.04
N LYS A 308 -3.06 11.12 26.36
CA LYS A 308 -1.81 11.10 27.14
C LYS A 308 -0.89 9.94 26.74
N GLN A 309 -1.46 8.75 26.51
CA GLN A 309 -0.67 7.60 26.05
C GLN A 309 -0.17 7.80 24.62
N LEU A 310 -1.05 8.25 23.72
CA LEU A 310 -0.71 8.51 22.32
C LEU A 310 0.40 9.56 22.20
N ALA A 311 0.28 10.71 22.88
CA ALA A 311 1.29 11.76 22.90
C ALA A 311 2.67 11.25 23.34
N ARG A 312 2.71 10.38 24.34
CA ARG A 312 3.95 9.75 24.80
C ARG A 312 4.54 8.82 23.72
N GLU A 313 3.73 7.96 23.11
CA GLU A 313 4.21 6.96 22.14
C GLU A 313 4.62 7.57 20.80
N LEU A 314 4.06 8.72 20.43
CA LEU A 314 4.45 9.47 19.22
C LEU A 314 5.95 9.89 19.23
N ASN A 315 6.54 10.16 20.40
CA ASN A 315 7.95 10.48 20.53
C ASN A 315 8.90 9.31 20.19
N TYR A 316 8.35 8.10 20.11
CA TYR A 316 9.09 6.87 19.77
C TYR A 316 8.69 6.29 18.42
N LEU A 317 8.12 7.12 17.55
CA LEU A 317 7.66 6.71 16.23
C LEU A 317 8.83 6.16 15.39
N LYS A 318 8.63 4.99 14.80
CA LYS A 318 9.64 4.34 13.96
C LYS A 318 9.52 4.78 12.51
N GLN A 319 10.66 4.80 11.84
CA GLN A 319 10.69 4.92 10.39
C GLN A 319 9.98 3.73 9.74
N ILE A 320 9.30 4.03 8.65
CA ILE A 320 8.62 3.01 7.85
C ILE A 320 9.58 2.56 6.75
N PRO A 321 9.82 1.26 6.56
CA PRO A 321 10.67 0.77 5.49
C PRO A 321 10.29 1.36 4.13
N GLY A 322 11.26 1.97 3.44
CA GLY A 322 11.09 2.55 2.10
C GLY A 322 10.12 3.73 2.01
N ARG A 323 9.82 4.41 3.11
CA ARG A 323 9.00 5.64 3.15
C ARG A 323 9.77 6.71 3.90
N MET A 324 10.43 7.61 3.16
CA MET A 324 11.38 8.60 3.71
C MET A 324 12.36 7.96 4.71
N GLU A 325 12.76 6.74 4.42
CA GLU A 325 13.67 5.98 5.28
C GLU A 325 15.10 6.50 5.14
N THR A 326 15.63 7.07 6.21
CA THR A 326 17.02 7.49 6.29
C THR A 326 17.90 6.27 6.52
N ILE A 327 18.84 6.01 5.61
CA ILE A 327 19.76 4.87 5.66
C ILE A 327 21.05 5.22 6.41
N SER A 328 21.56 6.45 6.23
CA SER A 328 22.76 6.94 6.90
C SER A 328 22.44 8.07 7.85
N ASP A 329 23.06 8.10 9.03
CA ASP A 329 22.89 9.19 9.98
C ASP A 329 23.83 10.37 9.60
N LYS A 330 23.36 11.62 9.79
CA LYS A 330 24.14 12.86 9.57
C LYS A 330 25.41 13.00 10.44
N ASN A 331 25.57 12.14 11.44
CA ASN A 331 26.75 12.12 12.31
C ASN A 331 27.91 11.29 11.75
N GLN A 332 27.78 10.74 10.54
CA GLN A 332 28.81 9.96 9.86
C GLN A 332 29.41 10.81 8.74
N SER A 333 30.70 10.63 8.45
CA SER A 333 31.40 11.29 7.33
C SER A 333 30.96 10.73 5.98
N CYS A 334 29.64 10.78 5.70
CA CYS A 334 29.03 10.31 4.48
C CYS A 334 27.74 11.09 4.20
N PRO A 335 27.29 11.14 2.94
CA PRO A 335 26.04 11.84 2.59
C PRO A 335 24.82 11.22 3.29
N CYS A 336 23.81 12.05 3.56
CA CYS A 336 22.54 11.55 4.03
C CYS A 336 21.79 10.85 2.87
N VAL A 337 21.57 9.54 2.99
CA VAL A 337 20.86 8.74 1.98
C VAL A 337 19.45 8.44 2.47
N ILE A 338 18.45 8.79 1.64
CA ILE A 338 17.04 8.59 1.95
C ILE A 338 16.37 7.76 0.85
N VAL A 339 15.62 6.73 1.24
CA VAL A 339 14.88 5.86 0.33
C VAL A 339 13.40 6.16 0.45
N ASP A 340 12.71 6.39 -0.69
CA ASP A 340 11.28 6.61 -0.73
C ASP A 340 10.60 5.94 -1.92
N PHE A 341 9.34 5.57 -1.72
CA PHE A 341 8.49 4.93 -2.74
C PHE A 341 7.84 5.93 -3.71
N ALA A 342 8.10 7.23 -3.62
CA ALA A 342 7.53 8.24 -4.49
C ALA A 342 7.73 7.90 -5.96
N HIS A 343 6.64 7.59 -6.66
CA HIS A 343 6.61 7.17 -8.06
C HIS A 343 5.51 7.86 -8.88
N THR A 344 4.85 8.87 -8.29
CA THR A 344 3.91 9.77 -8.97
C THR A 344 4.48 11.18 -9.01
N PRO A 345 4.12 12.02 -10.00
CA PRO A 345 4.63 13.38 -10.09
C PRO A 345 4.45 14.17 -8.80
N GLU A 346 3.26 14.15 -8.22
CA GLU A 346 2.98 14.87 -6.98
C GLU A 346 3.76 14.33 -5.78
N ALA A 347 3.87 13.00 -5.63
CA ALA A 347 4.66 12.41 -4.54
C ALA A 347 6.14 12.80 -4.65
N VAL A 348 6.72 12.74 -5.85
CA VAL A 348 8.11 13.14 -6.11
C VAL A 348 8.31 14.62 -5.78
N ARG A 349 7.36 15.49 -6.20
CA ARG A 349 7.39 16.93 -5.88
C ARG A 349 7.41 17.17 -4.36
N LEU A 350 6.46 16.59 -3.63
CA LEU A 350 6.32 16.77 -2.20
C LEU A 350 7.55 16.29 -1.44
N VAL A 351 8.09 15.12 -1.79
CA VAL A 351 9.29 14.56 -1.19
C VAL A 351 10.49 15.49 -1.41
N LEU A 352 10.75 15.89 -2.65
CA LEU A 352 11.91 16.75 -2.97
C LEU A 352 11.78 18.14 -2.35
N MET A 353 10.58 18.75 -2.35
CA MET A 353 10.35 20.06 -1.68
C MET A 353 10.60 19.98 -0.18
N SER A 354 10.12 18.93 0.49
CA SER A 354 10.33 18.73 1.93
C SER A 354 11.81 18.64 2.29
N ILE A 355 12.60 17.99 1.45
CA ILE A 355 14.04 17.84 1.67
C ILE A 355 14.81 19.08 1.23
N ARG A 356 14.42 19.75 0.12
CA ARG A 356 15.11 20.92 -0.42
C ARG A 356 15.25 22.04 0.61
N ALA A 357 14.25 22.23 1.46
CA ALA A 357 14.27 23.25 2.53
C ALA A 357 15.34 22.98 3.63
N ARG A 358 15.95 21.80 3.65
CA ARG A 358 16.84 21.33 4.73
C ARG A 358 18.24 20.88 4.26
N VAL A 359 18.46 20.86 2.95
CA VAL A 359 19.76 20.50 2.40
C VAL A 359 20.71 21.69 2.47
N SER A 360 21.89 21.49 3.01
CA SER A 360 22.96 22.52 3.05
C SER A 360 23.94 22.38 1.88
N GLY A 361 24.08 21.18 1.33
CA GLY A 361 24.85 20.87 0.14
C GLY A 361 23.96 20.71 -1.10
N ARG A 362 24.27 19.69 -1.92
CA ARG A 362 23.50 19.32 -3.10
C ARG A 362 22.39 18.32 -2.76
N LEU A 363 21.24 18.46 -3.43
CA LEU A 363 20.19 17.45 -3.47
C LEU A 363 20.36 16.62 -4.75
N ILE A 364 20.72 15.35 -4.59
CA ILE A 364 20.94 14.41 -5.69
C ILE A 364 19.79 13.42 -5.71
N CYS A 365 19.17 13.22 -6.87
CA CYS A 365 18.01 12.34 -7.04
C CYS A 365 18.35 11.16 -7.95
N VAL A 366 18.11 9.93 -7.48
CA VAL A 366 18.15 8.70 -8.30
C VAL A 366 16.73 8.28 -8.58
N ILE A 367 16.32 8.23 -9.85
CA ILE A 367 14.94 7.96 -10.21
C ILE A 367 14.80 7.14 -11.50
N GLY A 368 13.80 6.27 -11.53
CA GLY A 368 13.32 5.55 -12.69
C GLY A 368 11.79 5.55 -12.74
N CYS A 369 11.24 5.02 -13.83
CA CYS A 369 9.80 4.82 -13.98
C CYS A 369 9.49 3.37 -14.37
N GLY A 370 8.37 2.85 -13.88
CA GLY A 370 7.90 1.52 -14.25
C GLY A 370 7.40 1.45 -15.69
N GLY A 371 7.68 0.32 -16.37
CA GLY A 371 7.07 -0.07 -17.63
C GLY A 371 5.64 -0.57 -17.46
N ASP A 372 4.88 -0.65 -18.55
CA ASP A 372 3.48 -1.10 -18.59
C ASP A 372 2.57 -0.36 -17.59
N ARG A 373 2.81 0.96 -17.45
CA ARG A 373 2.09 1.89 -16.57
C ARG A 373 1.81 3.21 -17.31
N ASP A 374 1.18 4.17 -16.62
CA ASP A 374 0.89 5.50 -17.17
C ASP A 374 2.17 6.17 -17.71
N LYS A 375 2.26 6.25 -19.05
CA LYS A 375 3.41 6.88 -19.75
C LYS A 375 3.39 8.40 -19.62
N GLY A 376 2.20 8.99 -19.44
CA GLY A 376 2.04 10.45 -19.38
C GLY A 376 2.69 11.11 -18.16
N LYS A 377 3.01 10.33 -17.12
CA LYS A 377 3.69 10.86 -15.93
C LYS A 377 5.22 10.96 -16.09
N ARG A 378 5.83 10.29 -17.10
CA ARG A 378 7.29 10.14 -17.22
C ARG A 378 7.98 11.47 -17.45
N GLU A 379 7.50 12.23 -18.45
CA GLU A 379 8.02 13.57 -18.77
C GLU A 379 7.82 14.55 -17.61
N GLU A 380 6.63 14.52 -16.98
CA GLU A 380 6.32 15.37 -15.82
C GLU A 380 7.25 15.07 -14.63
N MET A 381 7.53 13.79 -14.37
CA MET A 381 8.50 13.40 -13.33
C MET A 381 9.92 13.89 -13.65
N GLY A 382 10.34 13.78 -14.92
CA GLY A 382 11.62 14.33 -15.39
C GLY A 382 11.73 15.83 -15.15
N LYS A 383 10.68 16.59 -15.45
CA LYS A 383 10.62 18.03 -15.19
C LYS A 383 10.75 18.35 -13.69
N ILE A 384 9.98 17.66 -12.85
CA ILE A 384 9.99 17.88 -11.39
C ILE A 384 11.37 17.63 -10.80
N VAL A 385 12.00 16.51 -11.12
CA VAL A 385 13.32 16.21 -10.55
C VAL A 385 14.39 17.17 -11.05
N SER A 386 14.27 17.65 -12.28
CA SER A 386 15.17 18.66 -12.86
C SER A 386 15.04 20.03 -12.16
N GLU A 387 13.82 20.41 -11.78
CA GLU A 387 13.55 21.70 -11.13
C GLU A 387 13.93 21.71 -9.64
N LEU A 388 13.83 20.56 -8.95
CA LEU A 388 13.96 20.48 -7.50
C LEU A 388 15.25 19.82 -7.00
N SER A 389 16.06 19.23 -7.90
CA SER A 389 17.33 18.61 -7.55
C SER A 389 18.52 19.33 -8.20
N ASP A 390 19.68 19.28 -7.58
CA ASP A 390 20.92 19.82 -8.16
C ASP A 390 21.56 18.88 -9.17
N PHE A 391 21.31 17.57 -9.02
CA PHE A 391 21.76 16.54 -9.97
C PHE A 391 20.79 15.35 -9.99
N VAL A 392 20.61 14.75 -11.17
CA VAL A 392 19.69 13.63 -11.37
C VAL A 392 20.39 12.43 -12.00
N TRP A 393 20.27 11.27 -11.36
CA TRP A 393 20.60 9.97 -11.97
C TRP A 393 19.33 9.34 -12.50
N LEU A 394 19.20 9.24 -13.83
CA LEU A 394 18.15 8.51 -14.50
C LEU A 394 18.54 7.05 -14.66
N THR A 395 17.68 6.14 -14.21
CA THR A 395 17.99 4.72 -14.20
C THR A 395 16.75 3.85 -14.45
N SER A 396 16.93 2.53 -14.53
CA SER A 396 15.83 1.57 -14.62
C SER A 396 15.12 1.45 -13.26
N ASP A 397 13.81 1.24 -13.33
CA ASP A 397 12.96 0.82 -12.20
C ASP A 397 12.51 -0.63 -12.45
N ASN A 398 11.24 -0.91 -12.63
CA ASN A 398 10.67 -2.16 -13.10
C ASN A 398 10.28 -2.01 -14.58
N PRO A 399 11.16 -2.27 -15.55
CA PRO A 399 10.85 -2.03 -16.98
C PRO A 399 9.76 -2.97 -17.50
N ARG A 400 9.50 -4.10 -16.86
CA ARG A 400 8.53 -5.09 -17.28
C ARG A 400 8.75 -5.53 -18.72
N SER A 401 7.75 -5.35 -19.61
CA SER A 401 7.89 -5.72 -21.03
C SER A 401 8.46 -4.58 -21.91
N GLU A 402 8.64 -3.36 -21.35
CA GLU A 402 9.15 -2.24 -22.13
C GLU A 402 10.69 -2.18 -22.14
N ASP A 403 11.26 -1.64 -23.23
CA ASP A 403 12.68 -1.29 -23.29
C ASP A 403 13.02 -0.22 -22.22
N PRO A 404 13.90 -0.53 -21.25
CA PRO A 404 14.22 0.39 -20.16
C PRO A 404 14.87 1.69 -20.68
N MET A 405 15.65 1.66 -21.75
CA MET A 405 16.21 2.88 -22.34
C MET A 405 15.14 3.78 -22.97
N LYS A 406 14.06 3.20 -23.50
CA LYS A 406 12.92 3.99 -23.99
C LYS A 406 12.20 4.70 -22.84
N ILE A 407 12.04 4.04 -21.70
CA ILE A 407 11.46 4.65 -20.49
C ILE A 407 12.34 5.81 -20.02
N ILE A 408 13.66 5.59 -19.90
CA ILE A 408 14.63 6.61 -19.47
C ILE A 408 14.58 7.83 -20.39
N ARG A 409 14.55 7.64 -21.71
CA ARG A 409 14.45 8.75 -22.68
C ARG A 409 13.16 9.56 -22.51
N GLN A 410 12.04 8.94 -22.17
CA GLN A 410 10.78 9.62 -21.90
C GLN A 410 10.82 10.44 -20.59
N VAL A 411 11.54 9.98 -19.58
CA VAL A 411 11.78 10.80 -18.38
C VAL A 411 12.75 11.95 -18.71
N ALA A 412 13.82 11.66 -19.44
CA ALA A 412 14.81 12.65 -19.85
C ALA A 412 14.23 13.77 -20.70
N SER A 413 13.16 13.51 -21.49
CA SER A 413 12.51 14.57 -22.29
C SER A 413 11.90 15.69 -21.43
N GLY A 414 11.62 15.44 -20.16
CA GLY A 414 11.15 16.45 -19.20
C GLY A 414 12.28 17.22 -18.52
N ILE A 415 13.53 16.80 -18.63
CA ILE A 415 14.65 17.47 -17.97
C ILE A 415 15.01 18.77 -18.71
N THR A 416 14.98 19.87 -18.00
CA THR A 416 15.23 21.22 -18.54
C THR A 416 16.64 21.74 -18.24
N THR A 417 17.35 21.11 -17.32
CA THR A 417 18.75 21.42 -16.96
C THR A 417 19.70 20.38 -17.53
N GLY A 418 20.98 20.72 -17.75
CA GLY A 418 21.99 19.76 -18.19
C GLY A 418 22.55 18.85 -17.08
N ASN A 419 22.03 18.96 -15.85
CA ASN A 419 22.61 18.33 -14.66
C ASN A 419 22.02 16.94 -14.43
N TYR A 420 22.23 16.02 -15.37
CA TYR A 420 21.84 14.62 -15.17
C TYR A 420 22.81 13.65 -15.84
N SER A 421 22.81 12.44 -15.35
CA SER A 421 23.46 11.28 -15.95
C SER A 421 22.48 10.11 -16.11
N VAL A 422 22.82 9.19 -17.01
CA VAL A 422 22.04 7.99 -17.27
C VAL A 422 22.87 6.76 -16.93
N SER A 423 22.36 5.90 -16.06
CA SER A 423 22.89 4.55 -15.85
C SER A 423 21.74 3.55 -15.97
N LEU A 424 21.87 2.59 -16.89
CA LEU A 424 20.85 1.57 -17.08
C LEU A 424 20.75 0.64 -15.85
N ASP A 425 21.90 0.31 -15.27
CA ASP A 425 21.95 -0.45 -14.02
C ASP A 425 21.66 0.46 -12.83
N ARG A 426 20.60 0.14 -12.11
CA ARG A 426 20.18 0.94 -10.95
C ARG A 426 21.15 0.81 -9.76
N LYS A 427 21.80 -0.35 -9.61
CA LYS A 427 22.83 -0.53 -8.57
C LYS A 427 24.00 0.40 -8.80
N ASP A 428 24.45 0.53 -10.05
CA ASP A 428 25.53 1.44 -10.40
C ASP A 428 25.12 2.91 -10.23
N ALA A 429 23.88 3.28 -10.64
CA ALA A 429 23.35 4.63 -10.41
C ALA A 429 23.35 5.01 -8.92
N ILE A 430 22.92 4.10 -8.04
CA ILE A 430 22.91 4.31 -6.58
C ILE A 430 24.32 4.46 -6.05
N ARG A 431 25.24 3.58 -6.47
CA ARG A 431 26.65 3.62 -6.04
C ARG A 431 27.31 4.94 -6.44
N GLU A 432 27.20 5.33 -7.70
CA GLU A 432 27.76 6.58 -8.21
C GLU A 432 27.16 7.81 -7.51
N ALA A 433 25.85 7.82 -7.30
CA ALA A 433 25.17 8.90 -6.59
C ALA A 433 25.70 9.09 -5.17
N ILE A 434 25.91 7.99 -4.44
CA ILE A 434 26.41 8.04 -3.04
C ILE A 434 27.91 8.36 -2.99
N THR A 435 28.74 7.68 -3.78
CA THR A 435 30.21 7.84 -3.71
C THR A 435 30.70 9.17 -4.28
N SER A 436 29.96 9.81 -5.18
CA SER A 436 30.28 11.15 -5.70
C SER A 436 29.74 12.31 -4.84
N SER A 437 29.06 11.99 -3.73
CA SER A 437 28.46 12.97 -2.82
C SER A 437 29.37 13.29 -1.64
N GLN A 438 29.16 14.49 -1.07
CA GLN A 438 29.85 14.97 0.13
C GLN A 438 28.97 14.85 1.37
N ASP A 439 29.52 14.97 2.56
CA ASP A 439 28.84 14.81 3.85
C ASP A 439 27.59 15.70 4.03
N GLN A 440 27.60 16.89 3.41
CA GLN A 440 26.48 17.85 3.46
C GLN A 440 25.44 17.65 2.35
N ASP A 441 25.68 16.71 1.42
CA ASP A 441 24.74 16.38 0.35
C ASP A 441 23.66 15.43 0.86
N ILE A 442 22.51 15.44 0.19
CA ILE A 442 21.44 14.47 0.40
C ILE A 442 21.20 13.70 -0.90
N VAL A 443 21.23 12.38 -0.82
CA VAL A 443 20.94 11.47 -1.93
C VAL A 443 19.54 10.86 -1.72
N MET A 444 18.61 11.16 -2.64
CA MET A 444 17.24 10.63 -2.65
C MET A 444 17.14 9.47 -3.63
N LEU A 445 16.81 8.27 -3.15
CA LEU A 445 16.52 7.10 -3.98
C LEU A 445 15.00 6.96 -4.09
N LEU A 446 14.45 7.27 -5.27
CA LEU A 446 13.00 7.36 -5.49
C LEU A 446 12.48 6.25 -6.41
N GLY A 447 11.24 5.82 -6.11
CA GLY A 447 10.44 4.92 -6.94
C GLY A 447 10.19 3.55 -6.31
N LYS A 448 11.23 2.86 -5.86
CA LYS A 448 11.16 1.47 -5.37
C LYS A 448 10.85 1.34 -3.89
N GLY A 449 11.32 2.28 -3.06
CA GLY A 449 11.05 2.24 -1.62
C GLY A 449 11.47 0.92 -0.96
N ASP A 450 10.48 0.15 -0.49
CA ASP A 450 10.64 -1.14 0.19
C ASP A 450 10.72 -2.36 -0.75
N GLU A 451 10.60 -2.18 -2.07
CA GLU A 451 10.66 -3.29 -3.03
C GLU A 451 11.95 -4.08 -2.92
N SER A 452 11.84 -5.41 -2.89
CA SER A 452 12.96 -6.36 -2.81
C SER A 452 13.27 -7.05 -4.14
N THR A 453 12.60 -6.65 -5.23
CA THR A 453 12.79 -7.23 -6.56
C THR A 453 12.74 -6.17 -7.65
N GLN A 454 13.32 -6.48 -8.81
CA GLN A 454 13.15 -5.75 -10.07
C GLN A 454 12.51 -6.67 -11.10
N GLU A 455 11.40 -6.23 -11.70
CA GLU A 455 10.67 -7.00 -12.71
C GLU A 455 11.16 -6.65 -14.13
N VAL A 456 11.72 -7.67 -14.84
CA VAL A 456 12.20 -7.56 -16.22
C VAL A 456 11.61 -8.71 -17.04
N ASN A 457 10.82 -8.42 -18.05
CA ASN A 457 10.16 -9.42 -18.93
C ASN A 457 9.43 -10.54 -18.15
N GLY A 458 8.72 -10.18 -17.07
CA GLY A 458 7.99 -11.12 -16.22
C GLY A 458 8.86 -11.93 -15.27
N VAL A 459 10.18 -11.68 -15.23
CA VAL A 459 11.10 -12.30 -14.28
C VAL A 459 11.37 -11.32 -13.13
N PHE A 460 11.22 -11.78 -11.90
CA PHE A 460 11.51 -11.01 -10.69
C PHE A 460 12.93 -11.32 -10.21
N LEU A 461 13.83 -10.36 -10.41
CA LEU A 461 15.23 -10.44 -9.99
C LEU A 461 15.37 -9.85 -8.58
N PRO A 462 16.15 -10.44 -7.66
CA PRO A 462 16.43 -9.84 -6.36
C PRO A 462 17.08 -8.46 -6.51
N PHE A 463 16.50 -7.45 -5.88
CA PHE A 463 16.99 -6.07 -5.94
C PHE A 463 16.36 -5.23 -4.82
N SER A 464 17.19 -4.45 -4.10
CA SER A 464 16.70 -3.57 -3.02
C SER A 464 17.54 -2.29 -2.95
N ASP A 465 16.91 -1.14 -3.15
CA ASP A 465 17.54 0.17 -2.98
C ASP A 465 18.13 0.33 -1.57
N ARG A 466 17.40 -0.14 -0.57
CA ARG A 466 17.77 -0.06 0.85
C ARG A 466 19.05 -0.85 1.17
N ASP A 467 19.15 -2.08 0.65
CA ASP A 467 20.29 -2.95 0.92
C ASP A 467 21.53 -2.47 0.18
N ILE A 468 21.36 -2.01 -1.08
CA ILE A 468 22.45 -1.41 -1.86
C ILE A 468 22.96 -0.13 -1.18
N ALA A 469 22.06 0.75 -0.75
CA ALA A 469 22.43 1.97 -0.04
C ALA A 469 23.21 1.66 1.25
N LYS A 470 22.76 0.69 2.05
CA LYS A 470 23.47 0.24 3.27
C LYS A 470 24.84 -0.33 2.96
N GLU A 471 24.96 -1.15 1.91
CA GLU A 471 26.23 -1.71 1.45
C GLU A 471 27.23 -0.59 1.10
N VAL A 472 26.79 0.40 0.30
CA VAL A 472 27.65 1.49 -0.16
C VAL A 472 28.04 2.43 0.99
N VAL A 473 27.09 2.85 1.82
CA VAL A 473 27.34 3.70 2.99
C VAL A 473 28.29 2.99 3.97
N GLY A 474 28.06 1.70 4.26
CA GLY A 474 28.94 0.91 5.13
C GLY A 474 30.37 0.74 4.60
N GLY A 475 30.58 0.89 3.29
CA GLY A 475 31.91 0.88 2.67
C GLY A 475 32.62 2.25 2.67
N LEU A 476 31.91 3.34 3.04
CA LEU A 476 32.48 4.71 3.18
C LEU A 476 32.90 5.03 4.62
N ILE A 477 32.38 4.30 5.59
CA ILE A 477 32.68 4.41 7.02
C ILE A 477 33.82 3.43 7.36
#